data_10f4e40c41b6fbb657c5dc1d3dea236e
#
_entry.id   10f4e40c41b6fbb657c5dc1d3dea236e
#
_cell.length_a   1.000
_cell.length_b   1.000
_cell.length_c   1.000
_cell.angle_alpha   90.00
_cell.angle_beta   90.00
_cell.angle_gamma   90.00
#
_symmetry.space_group_name_H-M   'P 1'
#
loop_
_entity.id
_entity.type
_entity.pdbx_description
1 polymer ?
#
loop_
_entity_poly.entity_id
_entity_poly.type
_entity_poly.pdbx_seq_one_letter_code
_entity_poly.pdbx_strand_id
1 'polypeptide(L)'
;MLKASQIDFSYGSKQLFNQFSLSPQENQITTLIGPNGSGKSTLFRLLTRAIRPSAGTITLDGQDIWQLAAKDFAKKVAIVHQQNQLYDQITVKELVKMGRLPYHSLMGDEENGSARLQQIMQELEIADLADKFIAQLSGGQQQRVWLATALAQEPEYLFLDEPTTYLDLHFQYRFLDLVKKLNRKQNLTICMILHDLNQALQYSNQIILLNQGMIQKQGRPEEVITAQAIRQNFGIDCEMIETEQGKVLLMAGSEAK
;
A
#
# COMPACT_ATOMS: atom_id res chain seq x y z
N MET A 1 8.32 -0.36 -15.03
CA MET A 1 8.87 0.07 -13.71
C MET A 1 8.35 1.45 -13.32
N LEU A 2 7.81 1.59 -12.11
CA LEU A 2 7.38 2.88 -11.52
C LEU A 2 8.58 3.59 -10.88
N LYS A 3 8.81 4.87 -11.20
CA LYS A 3 9.95 5.64 -10.73
C LYS A 3 9.59 7.10 -10.51
N ALA A 4 9.90 7.63 -9.32
CA ALA A 4 9.95 9.06 -9.04
C ALA A 4 11.40 9.54 -9.19
N SER A 5 11.62 10.63 -9.92
CA SER A 5 12.94 11.18 -10.20
C SER A 5 12.97 12.67 -9.87
N GLN A 6 13.81 13.04 -8.90
CA GLN A 6 14.08 14.42 -8.48
C GLN A 6 12.80 15.24 -8.25
N ILE A 7 11.80 14.63 -7.59
CA ILE A 7 10.53 15.30 -7.34
C ILE A 7 10.66 16.33 -6.21
N ASP A 8 10.09 17.51 -6.44
CA ASP A 8 9.86 18.52 -5.42
C ASP A 8 8.38 18.59 -5.10
N PHE A 9 8.05 18.78 -3.83
CA PHE A 9 6.67 18.96 -3.41
C PHE A 9 6.57 19.78 -2.12
N SER A 10 5.60 20.69 -2.08
CA SER A 10 5.33 21.56 -0.93
C SER A 10 3.83 21.65 -0.65
N TYR A 11 3.47 21.76 0.61
CA TYR A 11 2.16 22.24 1.05
C TYR A 11 2.27 23.72 1.42
N GLY A 12 1.74 24.60 0.57
CA GLY A 12 1.92 26.04 0.73
C GLY A 12 3.42 26.42 0.76
N SER A 13 3.87 27.04 1.81
CA SER A 13 5.29 27.42 1.99
C SER A 13 6.16 26.31 2.58
N LYS A 14 5.57 25.21 3.07
CA LYS A 14 6.33 24.13 3.70
C LYS A 14 6.77 23.12 2.67
N GLN A 15 8.07 23.12 2.32
CA GLN A 15 8.65 22.11 1.46
C GLN A 15 8.68 20.75 2.21
N LEU A 16 8.17 19.69 1.56
CA LEU A 16 8.17 18.34 2.08
C LEU A 16 9.19 17.46 1.37
N PHE A 17 9.22 17.50 0.04
CA PHE A 17 10.22 16.78 -0.76
C PHE A 17 11.08 17.79 -1.53
N ASN A 18 12.38 17.50 -1.57
CA ASN A 18 13.37 18.28 -2.32
C ASN A 18 14.28 17.30 -3.07
N GLN A 19 14.23 17.33 -4.41
CA GLN A 19 14.96 16.43 -5.31
C GLN A 19 14.84 14.93 -4.91
N PHE A 20 13.69 14.56 -4.39
CA PHE A 20 13.42 13.21 -3.88
C PHE A 20 13.32 12.22 -5.04
N SER A 21 14.00 11.09 -4.90
CA SER A 21 13.96 10.02 -5.91
C SER A 21 13.69 8.67 -5.25
N LEU A 22 12.83 7.88 -5.87
CA LEU A 22 12.46 6.56 -5.39
C LEU A 22 12.00 5.67 -6.54
N SER A 23 12.34 4.38 -6.46
CA SER A 23 11.77 3.33 -7.30
C SER A 23 11.50 2.10 -6.45
N PRO A 24 10.24 1.68 -6.26
CA PRO A 24 9.91 0.41 -5.62
C PRO A 24 10.50 -0.76 -6.41
N GLN A 25 10.92 -1.81 -5.73
CA GLN A 25 11.40 -3.02 -6.39
C GLN A 25 10.23 -3.80 -6.99
N GLU A 26 10.34 -4.12 -8.29
CA GLU A 26 9.29 -4.86 -8.99
C GLU A 26 9.10 -6.27 -8.40
N ASN A 27 7.86 -6.73 -8.38
CA ASN A 27 7.45 -8.05 -7.89
C ASN A 27 7.77 -8.30 -6.40
N GLN A 28 8.02 -7.25 -5.64
CA GLN A 28 8.34 -7.31 -4.22
C GLN A 28 7.38 -6.47 -3.38
N ILE A 29 7.39 -6.74 -2.08
CA ILE A 29 6.69 -5.94 -1.09
C ILE A 29 7.67 -4.90 -0.53
N THR A 30 7.45 -3.63 -0.88
CA THR A 30 8.18 -2.47 -0.35
C THR A 30 7.33 -1.78 0.71
N THR A 31 7.84 -1.66 1.94
CA THR A 31 7.13 -0.99 3.03
C THR A 31 7.78 0.34 3.37
N LEU A 32 6.95 1.38 3.43
CA LEU A 32 7.34 2.69 3.95
C LEU A 32 7.07 2.74 5.45
N ILE A 33 8.13 3.05 6.22
CA ILE A 33 8.04 3.33 7.65
C ILE A 33 8.57 4.73 7.95
N GLY A 34 8.25 5.27 9.10
CA GLY A 34 8.73 6.58 9.54
C GLY A 34 7.73 7.25 10.49
N PRO A 35 8.16 8.28 11.22
CA PRO A 35 7.29 9.02 12.14
C PRO A 35 6.11 9.68 11.42
N ASN A 36 5.11 10.12 12.20
CA ASN A 36 3.99 10.88 11.67
C ASN A 36 4.50 12.19 11.06
N GLY A 37 3.91 12.58 9.92
CA GLY A 37 4.35 13.79 9.19
C GLY A 37 5.65 13.63 8.39
N SER A 38 6.24 12.44 8.29
CA SER A 38 7.46 12.20 7.51
C SER A 38 7.25 12.28 5.98
N GLY A 39 6.00 12.23 5.50
CA GLY A 39 5.67 12.34 4.08
C GLY A 39 5.17 11.04 3.42
N LYS A 40 4.99 9.94 4.15
CA LYS A 40 4.59 8.62 3.61
C LYS A 40 3.33 8.67 2.75
N SER A 41 2.21 9.15 3.30
CA SER A 41 0.93 9.23 2.57
C SER A 41 0.98 10.26 1.44
N THR A 42 1.78 11.34 1.59
CA THR A 42 2.03 12.29 0.49
C THR A 42 2.78 11.64 -0.65
N LEU A 43 3.79 10.82 -0.35
CA LEU A 43 4.52 10.06 -1.36
C LEU A 43 3.59 9.10 -2.11
N PHE A 44 2.71 8.38 -1.39
CA PHE A 44 1.70 7.53 -2.03
C PHE A 44 0.79 8.33 -2.97
N ARG A 45 0.30 9.48 -2.51
CA ARG A 45 -0.55 10.36 -3.35
C ARG A 45 0.16 10.85 -4.61
N LEU A 46 1.48 11.09 -4.54
CA LEU A 46 2.30 11.45 -5.71
C LEU A 46 2.45 10.25 -6.67
N LEU A 47 2.82 9.08 -6.14
CA LEU A 47 3.04 7.87 -6.94
C LEU A 47 1.75 7.31 -7.56
N THR A 48 0.62 7.53 -6.92
CA THR A 48 -0.72 7.11 -7.41
C THR A 48 -1.44 8.19 -8.21
N ARG A 49 -0.75 9.26 -8.61
CA ARG A 49 -1.31 10.35 -9.43
C ARG A 49 -2.45 11.11 -8.76
N ALA A 50 -2.59 11.05 -7.44
CA ALA A 50 -3.61 11.80 -6.71
C ALA A 50 -3.23 13.29 -6.53
N ILE A 51 -1.93 13.61 -6.49
CA ILE A 51 -1.39 14.98 -6.47
C ILE A 51 -0.18 15.05 -7.40
N ARG A 52 0.08 16.26 -7.95
CA ARG A 52 1.20 16.49 -8.88
C ARG A 52 2.40 17.06 -8.14
N PRO A 53 3.64 16.60 -8.42
CA PRO A 53 4.84 17.26 -7.91
C PRO A 53 5.00 18.67 -8.54
N SER A 54 5.66 19.58 -7.82
CA SER A 54 5.96 20.92 -8.33
C SER A 54 7.13 20.93 -9.32
N ALA A 55 8.06 19.98 -9.18
CA ALA A 55 9.14 19.72 -10.12
C ALA A 55 9.51 18.23 -10.13
N GLY A 56 10.33 17.82 -11.08
CA GLY A 56 10.69 16.42 -11.29
C GLY A 56 9.64 15.64 -12.05
N THR A 57 9.83 14.32 -12.19
CA THR A 57 8.94 13.44 -12.97
C THR A 57 8.65 12.14 -12.24
N ILE A 58 7.45 11.61 -12.45
CA ILE A 58 7.08 10.26 -12.04
C ILE A 58 6.73 9.49 -13.30
N THR A 59 7.45 8.41 -13.55
CA THR A 59 7.28 7.60 -14.75
C THR A 59 6.80 6.19 -14.43
N LEU A 60 5.97 5.64 -15.30
CA LEU A 60 5.58 4.23 -15.33
C LEU A 60 6.00 3.66 -16.68
N ASP A 61 6.87 2.66 -16.68
CA ASP A 61 7.46 2.06 -17.90
C ASP A 61 8.14 3.10 -18.81
N GLY A 62 8.81 4.09 -18.19
CA GLY A 62 9.52 5.15 -18.90
C GLY A 62 8.64 6.32 -19.38
N GLN A 63 7.32 6.22 -19.27
CA GLN A 63 6.38 7.27 -19.65
C GLN A 63 5.92 8.06 -18.42
N ASP A 64 5.84 9.39 -18.53
CA ASP A 64 5.30 10.24 -17.46
C ASP A 64 3.85 9.86 -17.16
N ILE A 65 3.56 9.56 -15.88
CA ILE A 65 2.23 9.13 -15.46
C ILE A 65 1.14 10.16 -15.76
N TRP A 66 1.49 11.44 -15.89
CA TRP A 66 0.55 12.52 -16.21
C TRP A 66 0.21 12.60 -17.69
N GLN A 67 1.00 11.95 -18.56
CA GLN A 67 0.75 11.84 -20.01
C GLN A 67 -0.04 10.58 -20.37
N LEU A 68 -0.09 9.59 -19.47
CA LEU A 68 -0.89 8.39 -19.65
C LEU A 68 -2.39 8.72 -19.61
N ALA A 69 -3.20 8.05 -20.43
CA ALA A 69 -4.64 8.10 -20.27
C ALA A 69 -5.04 7.58 -18.86
N ALA A 70 -6.05 8.19 -18.25
CA ALA A 70 -6.47 7.82 -16.90
C ALA A 70 -6.82 6.33 -16.76
N LYS A 71 -7.49 5.76 -17.79
CA LYS A 71 -7.83 4.33 -17.85
C LYS A 71 -6.59 3.43 -17.89
N ASP A 72 -5.57 3.80 -18.67
CA ASP A 72 -4.37 2.98 -18.83
C ASP A 72 -3.51 3.00 -17.55
N PHE A 73 -3.43 4.15 -16.89
CA PHE A 73 -2.81 4.24 -15.57
C PHE A 73 -3.59 3.41 -14.53
N ALA A 74 -4.93 3.51 -14.51
CA ALA A 74 -5.77 2.77 -13.56
C ALA A 74 -5.77 1.25 -13.78
N LYS A 75 -5.46 0.76 -14.97
CA LYS A 75 -5.22 -0.69 -15.21
C LYS A 75 -3.92 -1.18 -14.59
N LYS A 76 -2.93 -0.31 -14.39
CA LYS A 76 -1.60 -0.69 -13.90
C LYS A 76 -1.40 -0.40 -12.41
N VAL A 77 -2.07 0.62 -11.88
CA VAL A 77 -1.86 1.09 -10.50
C VAL A 77 -3.18 1.13 -9.76
N ALA A 78 -3.29 0.35 -8.70
CA ALA A 78 -4.43 0.35 -7.79
C ALA A 78 -4.01 0.80 -6.39
N ILE A 79 -4.95 1.39 -5.65
CA ILE A 79 -4.74 1.85 -4.28
C ILE A 79 -5.89 1.42 -3.37
N VAL A 80 -5.55 0.97 -2.17
CA VAL A 80 -6.47 0.81 -1.04
C VAL A 80 -6.12 1.88 -0.02
N HIS A 81 -7.04 2.80 0.23
CA HIS A 81 -6.85 3.90 1.18
C HIS A 81 -7.07 3.43 2.62
N GLN A 82 -6.49 4.14 3.59
CA GLN A 82 -6.68 3.92 5.02
C GLN A 82 -8.17 4.07 5.43
N GLN A 83 -8.84 5.09 4.89
CA GLN A 83 -10.27 5.31 5.07
C GLN A 83 -10.94 5.35 3.70
N ASN A 84 -11.79 4.38 3.46
CA ASN A 84 -12.60 4.33 2.27
C ASN A 84 -14.01 4.82 2.61
N GLN A 85 -14.60 5.64 1.75
CA GLN A 85 -15.97 6.08 1.94
C GLN A 85 -16.90 4.87 1.87
N LEU A 86 -17.69 4.67 2.92
CA LEU A 86 -18.71 3.64 2.91
C LEU A 86 -19.95 4.19 2.18
N TYR A 87 -20.40 3.42 1.21
CA TYR A 87 -21.68 3.65 0.55
C TYR A 87 -22.68 2.69 1.19
N ASP A 88 -23.64 3.23 1.96
CA ASP A 88 -24.55 2.43 2.80
C ASP A 88 -25.39 1.41 2.02
N GLN A 89 -25.62 1.65 0.73
CA GLN A 89 -26.52 0.85 -0.12
C GLN A 89 -25.82 0.13 -1.26
N ILE A 90 -24.50 -0.09 -1.19
CA ILE A 90 -23.76 -0.86 -2.19
C ILE A 90 -23.44 -2.26 -1.65
N THR A 91 -23.67 -3.27 -2.45
CA THR A 91 -23.30 -4.66 -2.12
C THR A 91 -21.81 -4.92 -2.38
N VAL A 92 -21.27 -5.97 -1.75
CA VAL A 92 -19.89 -6.44 -1.99
C VAL A 92 -19.64 -6.66 -3.48
N LYS A 93 -20.52 -7.39 -4.14
CA LYS A 93 -20.42 -7.70 -5.58
C LYS A 93 -20.40 -6.44 -6.45
N GLU A 94 -21.26 -5.47 -6.15
CA GLU A 94 -21.29 -4.20 -6.88
C GLU A 94 -20.01 -3.40 -6.68
N LEU A 95 -19.49 -3.32 -5.44
CA LEU A 95 -18.25 -2.60 -5.16
C LEU A 95 -17.05 -3.27 -5.85
N VAL A 96 -16.94 -4.60 -5.79
CA VAL A 96 -15.85 -5.32 -6.46
C VAL A 96 -15.95 -5.15 -7.98
N LYS A 97 -17.18 -5.13 -8.55
CA LYS A 97 -17.40 -4.85 -9.98
C LYS A 97 -16.93 -3.45 -10.38
N MET A 98 -17.00 -2.45 -9.48
CA MET A 98 -16.47 -1.09 -9.77
C MET A 98 -14.96 -1.09 -10.04
N GLY A 99 -14.20 -2.05 -9.50
CA GLY A 99 -12.80 -2.22 -9.85
C GLY A 99 -12.55 -2.47 -11.35
N ARG A 100 -13.57 -2.92 -12.10
CA ARG A 100 -13.48 -3.12 -13.57
C ARG A 100 -13.75 -1.86 -14.39
N LEU A 101 -14.06 -0.71 -13.75
CA LEU A 101 -14.32 0.54 -14.49
C LEU A 101 -13.25 0.90 -15.53
N PRO A 102 -11.94 0.68 -15.32
CA PRO A 102 -10.92 0.95 -16.33
C PRO A 102 -11.07 0.09 -17.60
N TYR A 103 -11.79 -1.03 -17.55
CA TYR A 103 -12.01 -1.95 -18.69
C TYR A 103 -13.34 -1.72 -19.41
N HIS A 104 -14.28 -0.98 -18.81
CA HIS A 104 -15.54 -0.66 -19.50
C HIS A 104 -15.30 0.16 -20.77
N SER A 105 -15.79 -0.36 -21.90
CA SER A 105 -15.80 0.30 -23.20
C SER A 105 -17.23 0.72 -23.54
N LEU A 106 -17.37 1.74 -24.40
CA LEU A 106 -18.66 2.11 -24.99
C LEU A 106 -19.28 0.99 -25.85
N MET A 107 -18.50 -0.07 -26.16
CA MET A 107 -18.93 -1.20 -27.01
C MET A 107 -19.30 -2.47 -26.23
N GLY A 108 -19.36 -2.45 -24.91
CA GLY A 108 -19.78 -3.58 -24.06
C GLY A 108 -18.73 -4.01 -23.02
N ASP A 109 -19.20 -4.80 -22.05
CA ASP A 109 -18.37 -5.41 -21.02
C ASP A 109 -17.57 -6.60 -21.58
N GLU A 110 -16.34 -6.82 -21.08
CA GLU A 110 -15.59 -8.05 -21.35
C GLU A 110 -16.36 -9.27 -20.83
N GLU A 111 -16.63 -10.26 -21.68
CA GLU A 111 -17.33 -11.51 -21.33
C GLU A 111 -16.66 -12.27 -20.16
N ASN A 112 -15.35 -12.13 -19.98
CA ASN A 112 -14.57 -12.81 -18.93
C ASN A 112 -14.56 -12.08 -17.58
N GLY A 113 -15.11 -10.88 -17.47
CA GLY A 113 -15.05 -10.08 -16.23
C GLY A 113 -15.75 -10.77 -15.04
N SER A 114 -16.88 -11.45 -15.26
CA SER A 114 -17.67 -12.09 -14.22
C SER A 114 -16.95 -13.26 -13.55
N ALA A 115 -16.30 -14.14 -14.31
CA ALA A 115 -15.55 -15.30 -13.78
C ALA A 115 -14.33 -14.83 -12.97
N ARG A 116 -13.64 -13.80 -13.44
CA ARG A 116 -12.48 -13.22 -12.75
C ARG A 116 -12.87 -12.59 -11.40
N LEU A 117 -13.97 -11.85 -11.35
CA LEU A 117 -14.48 -11.26 -10.10
C LEU A 117 -14.86 -12.36 -9.10
N GLN A 118 -15.53 -13.43 -9.54
CA GLN A 118 -15.85 -14.56 -8.68
C GLN A 118 -14.59 -15.23 -8.11
N GLN A 119 -13.58 -15.45 -8.94
CA GLN A 119 -12.27 -15.97 -8.50
C GLN A 119 -11.63 -15.08 -7.44
N ILE A 120 -11.58 -13.75 -7.66
CA ILE A 120 -11.02 -12.78 -6.70
C ILE A 120 -11.79 -12.86 -5.38
N MET A 121 -13.12 -12.87 -5.41
CA MET A 121 -13.92 -12.95 -4.19
C MET A 121 -13.71 -14.28 -3.43
N GLN A 122 -13.49 -15.39 -4.13
CA GLN A 122 -13.12 -16.67 -3.52
C GLN A 122 -11.73 -16.64 -2.89
N GLU A 123 -10.72 -16.11 -3.61
CA GLU A 123 -9.34 -15.98 -3.12
C GLU A 123 -9.26 -15.12 -1.85
N LEU A 124 -10.14 -14.13 -1.72
CA LEU A 124 -10.20 -13.22 -0.57
C LEU A 124 -11.21 -13.65 0.49
N GLU A 125 -11.82 -14.83 0.35
CA GLU A 125 -12.80 -15.39 1.30
C GLU A 125 -13.99 -14.43 1.58
N ILE A 126 -14.55 -13.83 0.52
CA ILE A 126 -15.69 -12.92 0.58
C ILE A 126 -16.81 -13.28 -0.38
N ALA A 127 -16.73 -14.45 -1.03
CA ALA A 127 -17.73 -14.89 -2.02
C ALA A 127 -19.11 -15.09 -1.39
N ASP A 128 -19.17 -15.57 -0.16
CA ASP A 128 -20.38 -15.74 0.66
C ASP A 128 -21.01 -14.43 1.13
N LEU A 129 -20.28 -13.32 0.98
CA LEU A 129 -20.70 -11.98 1.35
C LEU A 129 -21.21 -11.16 0.15
N ALA A 130 -21.21 -11.73 -1.06
CA ALA A 130 -21.41 -11.02 -2.33
C ALA A 130 -22.65 -10.12 -2.36
N ASP A 131 -23.76 -10.58 -1.80
CA ASP A 131 -25.04 -9.87 -1.80
C ASP A 131 -25.29 -9.06 -0.51
N LYS A 132 -24.34 -9.04 0.46
CA LYS A 132 -24.42 -8.19 1.66
C LYS A 132 -24.02 -6.77 1.34
N PHE A 133 -24.65 -5.81 2.05
CA PHE A 133 -24.19 -4.43 2.00
C PHE A 133 -22.89 -4.24 2.76
N ILE A 134 -22.01 -3.38 2.25
CA ILE A 134 -20.69 -3.10 2.86
C ILE A 134 -20.82 -2.66 4.32
N ALA A 135 -21.82 -1.84 4.64
CA ALA A 135 -22.09 -1.35 6.00
C ALA A 135 -22.39 -2.48 7.01
N GLN A 136 -22.77 -3.67 6.55
CA GLN A 136 -23.08 -4.85 7.41
C GLN A 136 -21.83 -5.67 7.76
N LEU A 137 -20.67 -5.35 7.19
CA LEU A 137 -19.46 -6.13 7.31
C LEU A 137 -18.60 -5.68 8.49
N SER A 138 -17.87 -6.62 9.10
CA SER A 138 -16.79 -6.28 10.03
C SER A 138 -15.65 -5.54 9.32
N GLY A 139 -14.83 -4.79 10.07
CA GLY A 139 -13.69 -4.05 9.51
C GLY A 139 -12.75 -4.92 8.68
N GLY A 140 -12.42 -6.13 9.15
CA GLY A 140 -11.59 -7.08 8.41
C GLY A 140 -12.24 -7.61 7.13
N GLN A 141 -13.58 -7.77 7.11
CA GLN A 141 -14.32 -8.13 5.90
C GLN A 141 -14.32 -6.96 4.91
N GLN A 142 -14.59 -5.75 5.38
CA GLN A 142 -14.53 -4.53 4.55
C GLN A 142 -13.15 -4.36 3.91
N GLN A 143 -12.07 -4.55 4.67
CA GLN A 143 -10.71 -4.43 4.17
C GLN A 143 -10.42 -5.44 3.04
N ARG A 144 -10.91 -6.69 3.17
CA ARG A 144 -10.81 -7.69 2.10
C ARG A 144 -11.62 -7.33 0.86
N VAL A 145 -12.78 -6.70 1.02
CA VAL A 145 -13.61 -6.20 -0.09
C VAL A 145 -12.91 -5.07 -0.83
N TRP A 146 -12.29 -4.11 -0.12
CA TRP A 146 -11.51 -3.05 -0.76
C TRP A 146 -10.30 -3.60 -1.51
N LEU A 147 -9.63 -4.59 -0.93
CA LEU A 147 -8.55 -5.30 -1.62
C LEU A 147 -9.06 -6.01 -2.87
N ALA A 148 -10.24 -6.67 -2.82
CA ALA A 148 -10.87 -7.28 -3.98
C ALA A 148 -11.17 -6.28 -5.09
N THR A 149 -11.69 -5.11 -4.71
CA THR A 149 -11.96 -4.01 -5.65
C THR A 149 -10.69 -3.53 -6.34
N ALA A 150 -9.60 -3.37 -5.60
CA ALA A 150 -8.30 -3.02 -6.15
C ALA A 150 -7.74 -4.11 -7.08
N LEU A 151 -7.84 -5.39 -6.69
CA LEU A 151 -7.39 -6.51 -7.53
C LEU A 151 -8.25 -6.75 -8.77
N ALA A 152 -9.51 -6.32 -8.77
CA ALA A 152 -10.36 -6.36 -9.95
C ALA A 152 -9.85 -5.46 -11.09
N GLN A 153 -9.00 -4.48 -10.79
CA GLN A 153 -8.28 -3.69 -11.80
C GLN A 153 -7.15 -4.48 -12.47
N GLU A 154 -6.78 -5.68 -11.97
CA GLU A 154 -5.63 -6.48 -12.42
C GLU A 154 -4.33 -5.64 -12.48
N PRO A 155 -3.97 -4.95 -11.39
CA PRO A 155 -2.88 -4.00 -11.39
C PRO A 155 -1.52 -4.69 -11.43
N GLU A 156 -0.49 -3.98 -11.94
CA GLU A 156 0.92 -4.33 -11.78
C GLU A 156 1.47 -3.82 -10.45
N TYR A 157 0.92 -2.69 -9.94
CA TYR A 157 1.30 -2.03 -8.70
C TYR A 157 0.09 -1.87 -7.77
N LEU A 158 0.21 -2.38 -6.56
CA LEU A 158 -0.81 -2.24 -5.51
C LEU A 158 -0.26 -1.39 -4.36
N PHE A 159 -0.92 -0.29 -4.08
CA PHE A 159 -0.61 0.59 -2.96
C PHE A 159 -1.59 0.35 -1.81
N LEU A 160 -1.07 0.10 -0.61
CA LEU A 160 -1.85 -0.15 0.60
C LEU A 160 -1.49 0.92 1.65
N ASP A 161 -2.37 1.90 1.83
CA ASP A 161 -2.15 2.99 2.79
C ASP A 161 -2.69 2.59 4.16
N GLU A 162 -1.79 2.18 5.07
CA GLU A 162 -2.09 1.72 6.43
C GLU A 162 -3.17 0.63 6.51
N PRO A 163 -3.01 -0.48 5.80
CA PRO A 163 -4.09 -1.45 5.59
C PRO A 163 -4.48 -2.24 6.84
N THR A 164 -3.69 -2.18 7.90
CA THR A 164 -3.93 -2.90 9.16
C THR A 164 -4.48 -2.02 10.27
N THR A 165 -4.60 -0.70 10.05
CA THR A 165 -5.19 0.24 11.01
C THR A 165 -6.67 -0.11 11.22
N TYR A 166 -7.14 -0.05 12.45
CA TYR A 166 -8.51 -0.42 12.87
C TYR A 166 -8.87 -1.92 12.81
N LEU A 167 -7.92 -2.81 12.54
CA LEU A 167 -8.12 -4.25 12.63
C LEU A 167 -7.61 -4.81 13.95
N ASP A 168 -8.29 -5.81 14.50
CA ASP A 168 -7.77 -6.61 15.61
C ASP A 168 -6.51 -7.36 15.20
N LEU A 169 -5.62 -7.64 16.15
CA LEU A 169 -4.32 -8.24 15.90
C LEU A 169 -4.40 -9.50 15.02
N HIS A 170 -5.37 -10.39 15.28
CA HIS A 170 -5.57 -11.60 14.47
C HIS A 170 -5.87 -11.26 12.99
N PHE A 171 -6.75 -10.27 12.75
CA PHE A 171 -7.11 -9.88 11.39
C PHE A 171 -6.00 -9.11 10.67
N GLN A 172 -5.15 -8.36 11.41
CA GLN A 172 -3.97 -7.71 10.83
C GLN A 172 -3.02 -8.75 10.21
N TYR A 173 -2.65 -9.79 10.98
CA TYR A 173 -1.76 -10.84 10.50
C TYR A 173 -2.37 -11.63 9.33
N ARG A 174 -3.65 -12.04 9.44
CA ARG A 174 -4.34 -12.69 8.33
C ARG A 174 -4.36 -11.87 7.05
N PHE A 175 -4.57 -10.56 7.16
CA PHE A 175 -4.54 -9.65 6.01
C PHE A 175 -3.14 -9.57 5.39
N LEU A 176 -2.09 -9.44 6.20
CA LEU A 176 -0.71 -9.38 5.71
C LEU A 176 -0.25 -10.72 5.10
N ASP A 177 -0.67 -11.86 5.66
CA ASP A 177 -0.45 -13.18 5.05
C ASP A 177 -1.11 -13.28 3.67
N LEU A 178 -2.33 -12.77 3.54
CA LEU A 178 -3.04 -12.69 2.26
C LEU A 178 -2.29 -11.82 1.25
N VAL A 179 -1.84 -10.62 1.65
CA VAL A 179 -1.03 -9.71 0.82
C VAL A 179 0.25 -10.40 0.34
N LYS A 180 0.96 -11.09 1.24
CA LYS A 180 2.18 -11.85 0.91
C LYS A 180 1.91 -13.00 -0.08
N LYS A 181 0.80 -13.72 0.09
CA LYS A 181 0.34 -14.77 -0.83
C LYS A 181 0.03 -14.21 -2.22
N LEU A 182 -0.67 -13.08 -2.30
CA LEU A 182 -0.99 -12.40 -3.56
C LEU A 182 0.26 -11.92 -4.29
N ASN A 183 1.21 -11.28 -3.59
CA ASN A 183 2.50 -10.89 -4.18
C ASN A 183 3.20 -12.07 -4.85
N ARG A 184 3.32 -13.20 -4.13
CA ARG A 184 4.01 -14.40 -4.65
C ARG A 184 3.29 -15.06 -5.81
N LYS A 185 1.94 -15.14 -5.74
CA LYS A 185 1.12 -15.86 -6.75
C LYS A 185 0.99 -15.08 -8.05
N GLN A 186 0.91 -13.74 -7.97
CA GLN A 186 0.58 -12.88 -9.11
C GLN A 186 1.76 -12.02 -9.57
N ASN A 187 2.96 -12.15 -8.95
CA ASN A 187 4.12 -11.27 -9.18
C ASN A 187 3.76 -9.77 -9.05
N LEU A 188 2.87 -9.45 -8.12
CA LEU A 188 2.36 -8.12 -7.92
C LEU A 188 3.39 -7.26 -7.18
N THR A 189 3.72 -6.09 -7.69
CA THR A 189 4.53 -5.11 -6.96
C THR A 189 3.66 -4.42 -5.91
N ILE A 190 3.99 -4.58 -4.62
CA ILE A 190 3.19 -4.02 -3.54
C ILE A 190 3.99 -2.95 -2.80
N CYS A 191 3.39 -1.77 -2.66
CA CYS A 191 3.88 -0.71 -1.79
C CYS A 191 2.91 -0.54 -0.63
N MET A 192 3.37 -0.63 0.61
CA MET A 192 2.49 -0.44 1.76
C MET A 192 3.10 0.49 2.81
N ILE A 193 2.24 1.17 3.55
CA ILE A 193 2.61 1.94 4.73
C ILE A 193 2.22 1.11 5.95
N LEU A 194 3.17 0.85 6.83
CA LEU A 194 2.91 0.20 8.10
C LEU A 194 3.45 1.03 9.27
N HIS A 195 2.74 0.98 10.40
CA HIS A 195 3.18 1.59 11.66
C HIS A 195 3.87 0.60 12.58
N ASP A 196 3.47 -0.68 12.53
CA ASP A 196 4.10 -1.74 13.31
C ASP A 196 5.40 -2.20 12.65
N LEU A 197 6.51 -2.00 13.35
CA LEU A 197 7.84 -2.32 12.85
C LEU A 197 8.09 -3.83 12.79
N ASN A 198 7.46 -4.64 13.66
CA ASN A 198 7.54 -6.09 13.59
C ASN A 198 6.78 -6.65 12.39
N GLN A 199 5.60 -6.10 12.09
CA GLN A 199 4.90 -6.41 10.85
C GLN A 199 5.74 -6.03 9.62
N ALA A 200 6.38 -4.85 9.63
CA ALA A 200 7.27 -4.43 8.55
C ALA A 200 8.47 -5.39 8.39
N LEU A 201 9.09 -5.83 9.49
CA LEU A 201 10.17 -6.83 9.47
C LEU A 201 9.73 -8.15 8.82
N GLN A 202 8.54 -8.64 9.17
CA GLN A 202 8.07 -9.97 8.78
C GLN A 202 7.51 -10.04 7.35
N TYR A 203 6.89 -8.95 6.89
CA TYR A 203 6.09 -8.97 5.66
C TYR A 203 6.71 -8.22 4.49
N SER A 204 7.85 -7.55 4.67
CA SER A 204 8.49 -6.78 3.60
C SER A 204 9.67 -7.52 2.98
N ASN A 205 9.91 -7.27 1.70
CA ASN A 205 11.17 -7.60 1.04
C ASN A 205 12.15 -6.42 1.12
N GLN A 206 11.60 -5.19 1.07
CA GLN A 206 12.35 -3.95 1.16
C GLN A 206 11.65 -2.99 2.12
N ILE A 207 12.41 -2.25 2.89
CA ILE A 207 11.92 -1.16 3.74
C ILE A 207 12.56 0.15 3.31
N ILE A 208 11.76 1.21 3.34
CA ILE A 208 12.18 2.59 3.17
C ILE A 208 11.82 3.35 4.44
N LEU A 209 12.82 3.78 5.18
CA LEU A 209 12.66 4.63 6.34
C LEU A 209 12.67 6.09 5.89
N LEU A 210 11.50 6.72 5.99
CA LEU A 210 11.27 8.10 5.61
C LEU A 210 11.18 8.98 6.85
N ASN A 211 11.93 10.07 6.89
CA ASN A 211 11.83 11.09 7.93
C ASN A 211 12.05 12.48 7.34
N GLN A 212 11.19 13.44 7.68
CA GLN A 212 11.24 14.83 7.21
C GLN A 212 11.40 14.95 5.67
N GLY A 213 10.67 14.13 4.92
CA GLY A 213 10.71 14.13 3.44
C GLY A 213 11.98 13.55 2.82
N MET A 214 12.87 12.94 3.61
CA MET A 214 14.11 12.32 3.14
C MET A 214 14.15 10.84 3.45
N ILE A 215 14.73 10.05 2.54
CA ILE A 215 15.05 8.66 2.81
C ILE A 215 16.25 8.61 3.75
N GLN A 216 16.02 8.16 4.98
CA GLN A 216 17.07 7.98 5.98
C GLN A 216 17.83 6.68 5.74
N LYS A 217 17.11 5.64 5.34
CA LYS A 217 17.67 4.33 5.05
C LYS A 217 16.74 3.55 4.14
N GLN A 218 17.31 2.72 3.26
CA GLN A 218 16.58 1.83 2.36
C GLN A 218 17.36 0.54 2.20
N GLY A 219 16.67 -0.60 2.23
CA GLY A 219 17.31 -1.91 2.11
C GLY A 219 16.43 -3.03 2.62
N ARG A 220 17.05 -4.16 2.95
CA ARG A 220 16.37 -5.29 3.57
C ARG A 220 15.82 -4.90 4.95
N PRO A 221 14.73 -5.53 5.39
CA PRO A 221 14.10 -5.18 6.68
C PRO A 221 15.10 -5.13 7.85
N GLU A 222 15.92 -6.16 8.02
CA GLU A 222 16.91 -6.27 9.09
C GLU A 222 18.09 -5.28 8.99
N GLU A 223 18.34 -4.75 7.81
CA GLU A 223 19.36 -3.72 7.59
C GLU A 223 18.84 -2.33 7.94
N VAL A 224 17.55 -2.08 7.69
CA VAL A 224 16.92 -0.78 7.88
C VAL A 224 16.40 -0.63 9.31
N ILE A 225 15.67 -1.63 9.83
CA ILE A 225 15.15 -1.64 11.20
C ILE A 225 16.24 -2.12 12.15
N THR A 226 16.98 -1.19 12.71
CA THR A 226 18.01 -1.42 13.71
C THR A 226 17.72 -0.58 14.94
N ALA A 227 18.18 -0.99 16.14
CA ALA A 227 18.00 -0.22 17.37
C ALA A 227 18.46 1.23 17.20
N GLN A 228 19.61 1.45 16.57
CA GLN A 228 20.13 2.79 16.29
C GLN A 228 19.19 3.60 15.39
N ALA A 229 18.71 3.02 14.27
CA ALA A 229 17.83 3.73 13.33
C ALA A 229 16.48 4.08 13.97
N ILE A 230 15.94 3.17 14.82
CA ILE A 230 14.68 3.39 15.52
C ILE A 230 14.84 4.48 16.57
N ARG A 231 15.91 4.45 17.38
CA ARG A 231 16.21 5.50 18.36
C ARG A 231 16.36 6.86 17.70
N GLN A 232 17.11 6.95 16.59
CA GLN A 232 17.36 8.21 15.89
C GLN A 232 16.11 8.81 15.24
N ASN A 233 15.23 7.97 14.66
CA ASN A 233 14.09 8.46 13.87
C ASN A 233 12.78 8.48 14.64
N PHE A 234 12.59 7.61 15.65
CA PHE A 234 11.36 7.51 16.41
C PHE A 234 11.52 7.95 17.88
N GLY A 235 12.76 8.10 18.37
CA GLY A 235 13.03 8.45 19.77
C GLY A 235 12.69 7.33 20.75
N ILE A 236 12.70 6.08 20.31
CA ILE A 236 12.33 4.90 21.10
C ILE A 236 13.56 4.01 21.25
N ASP A 237 13.86 3.62 22.49
CA ASP A 237 14.85 2.59 22.76
C ASP A 237 14.25 1.21 22.53
N CYS A 238 15.01 0.38 21.85
CA CYS A 238 14.59 -0.97 21.51
C CYS A 238 15.79 -1.91 21.37
N GLU A 239 15.51 -3.20 21.45
CA GLU A 239 16.47 -4.26 21.23
C GLU A 239 16.00 -5.19 20.12
N MET A 240 16.92 -5.65 19.28
CA MET A 240 16.65 -6.66 18.27
C MET A 240 16.94 -8.03 18.85
N ILE A 241 15.90 -8.86 18.95
CA ILE A 241 15.99 -10.22 19.46
C ILE A 241 15.88 -11.21 18.30
N GLU A 242 16.76 -12.18 18.27
CA GLU A 242 16.71 -13.29 17.32
C GLU A 242 15.85 -14.41 17.90
N THR A 243 14.85 -14.85 17.15
CA THR A 243 13.93 -15.95 17.53
C THR A 243 13.95 -17.04 16.46
N GLU A 244 13.37 -18.20 16.76
CA GLU A 244 13.21 -19.28 15.78
C GLU A 244 12.40 -18.86 14.55
N GLN A 245 11.55 -17.85 14.67
CA GLN A 245 10.71 -17.32 13.59
C GLN A 245 11.30 -16.10 12.87
N GLY A 246 12.52 -15.68 13.23
CA GLY A 246 13.22 -14.52 12.69
C GLY A 246 13.49 -13.44 13.74
N LYS A 247 13.90 -12.26 13.27
CA LYS A 247 14.21 -11.12 14.13
C LYS A 247 12.95 -10.39 14.55
N VAL A 248 12.88 -10.03 15.84
CA VAL A 248 11.78 -9.29 16.45
C VAL A 248 12.35 -8.08 17.17
N LEU A 249 11.69 -6.94 17.04
CA LEU A 249 12.02 -5.72 17.75
C LEU A 249 11.26 -5.67 19.09
N LEU A 250 11.99 -5.68 20.19
CA LEU A 250 11.44 -5.46 21.53
C LEU A 250 11.58 -3.99 21.89
N MET A 251 10.45 -3.31 22.13
CA MET A 251 10.45 -1.91 22.57
C MET A 251 10.74 -1.84 24.08
N ALA A 252 11.74 -1.06 24.46
CA ALA A 252 12.12 -0.87 25.86
C ALA A 252 11.39 0.32 26.53
N GLY A 253 10.51 1.00 25.81
CA GLY A 253 9.84 2.21 26.25
C GLY A 253 10.52 3.49 25.75
N SER A 254 9.82 4.61 25.83
CA SER A 254 10.40 5.93 25.57
C SER A 254 10.87 6.53 26.89
N GLU A 255 12.14 6.93 27.03
CA GLU A 255 12.51 7.85 28.09
C GLU A 255 11.68 9.14 27.90
N ALA A 256 10.82 9.42 28.87
CA ALA A 256 10.17 10.72 28.93
C ALA A 256 11.26 11.79 29.10
N LYS A 257 11.44 12.63 28.08
CA LYS A 257 12.19 13.88 28.19
C LYS A 257 11.31 14.94 28.80
#